data_b80122f19c5159725de721393b0ceef0
#
_entry.id   b80122f19c5159725de721393b0ceef0
#
_cell.length_a   1.000
_cell.length_b   1.000
_cell.length_c   1.000
_cell.angle_alpha   90.00
_cell.angle_beta   90.00
_cell.angle_gamma   90.00
#
_symmetry.space_group_name_H-M   'P 1'
#
loop_
_entity.id
_entity.type
_entity.pdbx_description
1 polymer ?
#
loop_
_entity_poly.entity_id
_entity_poly.type
_entity_poly.pdbx_seq_one_letter_code
_entity_poly.pdbx_strand_id
1 'polypeptide(L)'
;ISDKRCEVEFIRSLYEAGMNAVRINTAHVTTRSAATIVENVRRVSEKIAIIIDTKGPEIRLTGMAAGFESGIPIEKGQLVRMKGTAEDRPSSDQTIYLNDPTIYDAVPTGSIILIDDGELELQVVDKTDDELVCEVHNGGVIKPRKSVNIPGVPIDLPSVTDKDNEFINWAIDMDIDFIAHSFVRKKSDVLAVKKILK
;
A
#
# COMPACT_ATOMS: atom_id res chain seq x y z
N ILE A 1 8.51 -2.13 -15.02
CA ILE A 1 8.21 -3.43 -15.67
C ILE A 1 7.37 -4.25 -14.71
N SER A 2 6.40 -4.99 -15.21
CA SER A 2 5.54 -5.88 -14.44
C SER A 2 5.76 -7.33 -14.87
N ASP A 3 5.30 -8.27 -14.05
CA ASP A 3 5.28 -9.70 -14.35
C ASP A 3 4.42 -10.08 -15.56
N LYS A 4 3.47 -9.19 -15.94
CA LYS A 4 2.62 -9.35 -17.13
C LYS A 4 3.31 -8.95 -18.44
N ARG A 5 4.42 -8.23 -18.36
CA ARG A 5 5.17 -7.74 -19.53
C ARG A 5 6.64 -7.59 -19.17
N CYS A 6 7.35 -8.69 -19.20
CA CYS A 6 8.78 -8.78 -18.86
C CYS A 6 9.57 -9.71 -19.78
N GLU A 7 9.09 -9.94 -21.01
CA GLU A 7 9.75 -10.75 -22.02
C GLU A 7 11.12 -10.15 -22.40
N VAL A 8 12.10 -11.01 -22.69
CA VAL A 8 13.48 -10.57 -23.01
C VAL A 8 13.51 -9.58 -24.17
N GLU A 9 12.74 -9.83 -25.24
CA GLU A 9 12.68 -8.97 -26.42
C GLU A 9 12.09 -7.60 -26.10
N PHE A 10 11.07 -7.55 -25.22
CA PHE A 10 10.51 -6.28 -24.77
C PHE A 10 11.54 -5.48 -23.95
N ILE A 11 12.22 -6.13 -22.99
CA ILE A 11 13.26 -5.50 -22.18
C ILE A 11 14.41 -5.02 -23.08
N ARG A 12 14.81 -5.81 -24.06
CA ARG A 12 15.86 -5.46 -25.03
C ARG A 12 15.50 -4.20 -25.81
N SER A 13 14.28 -4.12 -26.33
CA SER A 13 13.83 -2.94 -27.07
C SER A 13 13.86 -1.65 -26.23
N LEU A 14 13.55 -1.75 -24.93
CA LEU A 14 13.65 -0.62 -24.00
C LEU A 14 15.13 -0.25 -23.73
N TYR A 15 15.98 -1.25 -23.54
CA TYR A 15 17.42 -1.03 -23.33
C TYR A 15 18.08 -0.35 -24.52
N GLU A 16 17.79 -0.79 -25.74
CA GLU A 16 18.27 -0.18 -26.99
C GLU A 16 17.72 1.26 -27.18
N ALA A 17 16.55 1.55 -26.63
CA ALA A 17 15.99 2.89 -26.58
C ALA A 17 16.58 3.79 -25.47
N GLY A 18 17.52 3.26 -24.66
CA GLY A 18 18.24 4.03 -23.64
C GLY A 18 17.78 3.80 -22.18
N MET A 19 17.01 2.74 -21.90
CA MET A 19 16.66 2.39 -20.53
C MET A 19 17.90 1.94 -19.76
N ASN A 20 18.15 2.54 -18.59
CA ASN A 20 19.30 2.23 -17.73
C ASN A 20 18.92 1.51 -16.42
N ALA A 21 17.65 1.57 -16.02
CA ALA A 21 17.19 0.94 -14.80
C ALA A 21 15.77 0.38 -14.94
N VAL A 22 15.51 -0.70 -14.21
CA VAL A 22 14.20 -1.35 -14.08
C VAL A 22 13.73 -1.22 -12.64
N ARG A 23 12.53 -0.71 -12.41
CA ARG A 23 11.87 -0.68 -11.11
C ARG A 23 10.82 -1.77 -11.04
N ILE A 24 10.86 -2.58 -9.99
CA ILE A 24 9.90 -3.63 -9.66
C ILE A 24 9.13 -3.21 -8.41
N ASN A 25 7.83 -2.95 -8.54
CA ASN A 25 6.96 -2.60 -7.41
C ASN A 25 6.48 -3.86 -6.70
N THR A 26 6.94 -4.07 -5.47
CA THR A 26 6.64 -5.27 -4.69
C THR A 26 5.17 -5.38 -4.24
N ALA A 27 4.40 -4.29 -4.32
CA ALA A 27 2.98 -4.32 -3.98
C ALA A 27 2.19 -5.33 -4.86
N HIS A 28 2.63 -5.53 -6.13
CA HIS A 28 1.89 -6.26 -7.15
C HIS A 28 2.55 -7.58 -7.60
N VAL A 29 3.69 -7.93 -7.02
CA VAL A 29 4.45 -9.14 -7.39
C VAL A 29 4.71 -10.01 -6.17
N THR A 30 5.04 -11.27 -6.43
CA THR A 30 5.63 -12.22 -5.48
C THR A 30 7.14 -12.31 -5.73
N THR A 31 7.92 -12.80 -4.79
CA THR A 31 9.37 -13.06 -4.97
C THR A 31 9.62 -13.96 -6.18
N ARG A 32 8.75 -14.96 -6.40
CA ARG A 32 8.84 -15.86 -7.57
C ARG A 32 8.64 -15.12 -8.91
N SER A 33 7.60 -14.27 -9.02
CA SER A 33 7.37 -13.53 -10.28
C SER A 33 8.42 -12.42 -10.48
N ALA A 34 8.92 -11.82 -9.39
CA ALA A 34 10.01 -10.86 -9.44
C ALA A 34 11.33 -11.51 -9.92
N ALA A 35 11.62 -12.76 -9.50
CA ALA A 35 12.80 -13.50 -9.97
C ALA A 35 12.82 -13.64 -11.49
N THR A 36 11.67 -13.98 -12.09
CA THR A 36 11.56 -14.06 -13.56
C THR A 36 11.88 -12.73 -14.24
N ILE A 37 11.43 -11.60 -13.65
CA ILE A 37 11.76 -10.28 -14.19
C ILE A 37 13.28 -10.03 -14.10
N VAL A 38 13.90 -10.31 -12.96
CA VAL A 38 15.34 -10.13 -12.73
C VAL A 38 16.14 -10.97 -13.71
N GLU A 39 15.83 -12.27 -13.85
CA GLU A 39 16.50 -13.16 -14.78
C GLU A 39 16.41 -12.64 -16.22
N ASN A 40 15.24 -12.20 -16.65
CA ASN A 40 15.06 -11.68 -18.01
C ASN A 40 15.82 -10.36 -18.24
N VAL A 41 15.89 -9.48 -17.23
CA VAL A 41 16.70 -8.25 -17.28
C VAL A 41 18.18 -8.59 -17.41
N ARG A 42 18.72 -9.49 -16.58
CA ARG A 42 20.13 -9.89 -16.60
C ARG A 42 20.49 -10.60 -17.92
N ARG A 43 19.57 -11.36 -18.54
CA ARG A 43 19.76 -11.94 -19.90
C ARG A 43 19.91 -10.88 -21.00
N VAL A 44 19.37 -9.67 -20.81
CA VAL A 44 19.54 -8.58 -21.76
C VAL A 44 20.86 -7.87 -21.51
N SER A 45 21.14 -7.44 -20.27
CA SER A 45 22.40 -6.77 -19.90
C SER A 45 22.57 -6.70 -18.38
N GLU A 46 23.78 -7.02 -17.91
CA GLU A 46 24.23 -6.79 -16.53
C GLU A 46 24.36 -5.31 -16.16
N LYS A 47 24.33 -4.42 -17.16
CA LYS A 47 24.41 -2.96 -16.95
C LYS A 47 23.09 -2.30 -16.60
N ILE A 48 21.98 -3.03 -16.71
CA ILE A 48 20.67 -2.50 -16.33
C ILE A 48 20.55 -2.60 -14.82
N ALA A 49 20.47 -1.46 -14.14
CA ALA A 49 20.25 -1.42 -12.71
C ALA A 49 18.83 -1.91 -12.36
N ILE A 50 18.72 -2.68 -11.28
CA ILE A 50 17.42 -3.18 -10.81
C ILE A 50 17.10 -2.54 -9.46
N ILE A 51 15.89 -1.98 -9.36
CA ILE A 51 15.37 -1.30 -8.18
C ILE A 51 14.17 -2.06 -7.66
N ILE A 52 14.23 -2.54 -6.43
CA ILE A 52 13.07 -3.05 -5.70
C ILE A 52 12.44 -1.88 -4.95
N ASP A 53 11.17 -1.63 -5.24
CA ASP A 53 10.37 -0.60 -4.58
C ASP A 53 9.43 -1.27 -3.57
N THR A 54 9.71 -1.06 -2.28
CA THR A 54 8.95 -1.68 -1.20
C THR A 54 7.52 -1.14 -1.17
N LYS A 55 6.57 -2.00 -0.80
CA LYS A 55 5.17 -1.59 -0.64
C LYS A 55 5.03 -0.56 0.48
N GLY A 56 5.75 -0.76 1.59
CA GLY A 56 5.63 0.02 2.82
C GLY A 56 4.31 -0.18 3.57
N PRO A 57 4.20 0.42 4.74
CA PRO A 57 2.99 0.37 5.56
C PRO A 57 1.94 1.34 5.00
N GLU A 58 0.80 0.80 4.60
CA GLU A 58 -0.29 1.60 4.04
C GLU A 58 -1.60 1.18 4.69
N ILE A 59 -2.36 2.18 5.14
CA ILE A 59 -3.71 1.95 5.61
C ILE A 59 -4.62 1.80 4.38
N ARG A 60 -5.39 0.73 4.36
CA ARG A 60 -6.35 0.43 3.31
C ARG A 60 -7.67 -0.02 3.87
N LEU A 61 -8.69 0.17 3.10
CA LEU A 61 -9.96 -0.53 3.30
C LEU A 61 -9.77 -2.04 3.10
N THR A 62 -10.53 -2.83 3.83
CA THR A 62 -10.60 -4.28 3.65
C THR A 62 -11.42 -4.66 2.42
N GLY A 63 -11.66 -5.97 2.21
CA GLY A 63 -12.62 -6.45 1.22
C GLY A 63 -14.06 -6.05 1.54
N MET A 64 -14.97 -6.26 0.60
CA MET A 64 -16.40 -6.02 0.80
C MET A 64 -17.16 -7.31 1.11
N ALA A 65 -18.24 -7.20 1.88
CA ALA A 65 -19.19 -8.27 2.14
C ALA A 65 -20.00 -8.62 0.87
N ALA A 66 -20.62 -9.79 0.88
CA ALA A 66 -21.53 -10.21 -0.19
C ALA A 66 -22.65 -9.19 -0.38
N GLY A 67 -22.90 -8.83 -1.64
CA GLY A 67 -23.85 -7.79 -2.02
C GLY A 67 -23.24 -6.37 -2.14
N PHE A 68 -21.98 -6.18 -1.73
CA PHE A 68 -21.24 -4.92 -1.84
C PHE A 68 -19.96 -5.02 -2.68
N GLU A 69 -19.82 -6.04 -3.50
CA GLU A 69 -18.59 -6.30 -4.30
C GLU A 69 -18.19 -5.11 -5.18
N SER A 70 -19.18 -4.35 -5.66
CA SER A 70 -18.95 -3.14 -6.47
C SER A 70 -18.62 -1.91 -5.64
N GLY A 71 -18.75 -1.99 -4.31
CA GLY A 71 -18.55 -0.92 -3.35
C GLY A 71 -19.85 -0.50 -2.65
N ILE A 72 -19.69 0.40 -1.67
CA ILE A 72 -20.76 0.90 -0.81
C ILE A 72 -21.06 2.33 -1.22
N PRO A 73 -22.25 2.65 -1.75
CA PRO A 73 -22.64 4.03 -2.06
C PRO A 73 -22.80 4.83 -0.77
N ILE A 74 -22.30 6.05 -0.77
CA ILE A 74 -22.43 7.00 0.33
C ILE A 74 -22.84 8.37 -0.18
N GLU A 75 -23.61 9.10 0.61
CA GLU A 75 -24.11 10.43 0.27
C GLU A 75 -23.51 11.49 1.20
N LYS A 76 -23.40 12.73 0.72
CA LYS A 76 -22.95 13.86 1.53
C LYS A 76 -23.86 14.05 2.76
N GLY A 77 -23.24 14.20 3.94
CA GLY A 77 -23.91 14.35 5.23
C GLY A 77 -24.34 13.02 5.86
N GLN A 78 -24.15 11.90 5.17
CA GLN A 78 -24.39 10.57 5.74
C GLN A 78 -23.35 10.28 6.84
N LEU A 79 -23.77 9.59 7.89
CA LEU A 79 -22.86 9.03 8.89
C LEU A 79 -22.51 7.60 8.53
N VAL A 80 -21.22 7.30 8.51
CA VAL A 80 -20.67 5.95 8.33
C VAL A 80 -19.80 5.57 9.52
N ARG A 81 -19.79 4.29 9.85
CA ARG A 81 -18.95 3.74 10.93
C ARG A 81 -17.70 3.12 10.34
N MET A 82 -16.54 3.44 10.91
CA MET A 82 -15.26 2.89 10.48
C MET A 82 -14.54 2.25 11.68
N LYS A 83 -13.92 1.09 11.45
CA LYS A 83 -13.25 0.32 12.50
C LYS A 83 -11.95 -0.27 12.00
N GLY A 84 -10.91 -0.20 12.84
CA GLY A 84 -9.66 -0.88 12.60
C GLY A 84 -9.74 -2.38 12.86
N THR A 85 -9.03 -3.19 12.07
CA THR A 85 -8.95 -4.64 12.26
C THR A 85 -7.59 -5.19 11.86
N ALA A 86 -7.11 -6.21 12.59
CA ALA A 86 -5.92 -6.98 12.19
C ALA A 86 -6.25 -8.07 11.15
N GLU A 87 -7.53 -8.45 11.04
CA GLU A 87 -8.01 -9.47 10.12
C GLU A 87 -8.61 -8.82 8.87
N ASP A 88 -8.72 -9.59 7.78
CA ASP A 88 -9.40 -9.14 6.57
C ASP A 88 -10.92 -9.30 6.70
N ARG A 89 -11.53 -8.52 7.60
CA ARG A 89 -12.98 -8.50 7.78
C ARG A 89 -13.64 -7.78 6.61
N PRO A 90 -14.70 -8.34 6.03
CA PRO A 90 -15.40 -7.70 4.92
C PRO A 90 -16.21 -6.49 5.40
N SER A 91 -16.04 -5.36 4.72
CA SER A 91 -16.80 -4.11 4.94
C SER A 91 -18.22 -4.20 4.38
N SER A 92 -19.17 -3.54 5.04
CA SER A 92 -20.57 -3.42 4.62
C SER A 92 -21.06 -1.99 4.86
N ASP A 93 -22.32 -1.71 4.53
CA ASP A 93 -23.00 -0.44 4.84
C ASP A 93 -23.15 -0.16 6.35
N GLN A 94 -22.98 -1.17 7.20
CA GLN A 94 -23.02 -1.00 8.65
C GLN A 94 -21.66 -0.56 9.21
N THR A 95 -20.56 -1.20 8.77
CA THR A 95 -19.20 -0.89 9.23
C THR A 95 -18.18 -1.06 8.11
N ILE A 96 -17.37 -0.02 7.92
CA ILE A 96 -16.24 0.00 7.00
C ILE A 96 -14.98 -0.39 7.78
N TYR A 97 -14.29 -1.45 7.36
CA TYR A 97 -13.08 -1.92 8.03
C TYR A 97 -11.81 -1.40 7.37
N LEU A 98 -10.85 -1.04 8.24
CA LEU A 98 -9.50 -0.61 7.90
C LEU A 98 -8.50 -1.66 8.38
N ASN A 99 -7.44 -1.92 7.64
CA ASN A 99 -6.43 -2.93 7.94
C ASN A 99 -5.42 -2.54 9.06
N ASP A 100 -5.79 -1.59 9.91
CA ASP A 100 -4.97 -1.17 11.05
C ASP A 100 -5.83 -1.14 12.32
N PRO A 101 -5.59 -2.04 13.30
CA PRO A 101 -6.38 -2.13 14.53
C PRO A 101 -6.19 -0.92 15.45
N THR A 102 -5.15 -0.11 15.26
CA THR A 102 -4.84 1.04 16.13
C THR A 102 -5.59 2.32 15.76
N ILE A 103 -6.34 2.31 14.66
CA ILE A 103 -7.04 3.48 14.11
C ILE A 103 -7.93 4.15 15.14
N TYR A 104 -8.68 3.38 15.94
CA TYR A 104 -9.58 3.94 16.94
C TYR A 104 -8.83 4.82 17.95
N ASP A 105 -7.71 4.33 18.48
CA ASP A 105 -6.94 5.06 19.49
C ASP A 105 -6.16 6.23 18.87
N ALA A 106 -5.61 6.03 17.68
CA ALA A 106 -4.72 6.97 17.00
C ALA A 106 -5.45 8.20 16.43
N VAL A 107 -6.72 8.05 15.99
CA VAL A 107 -7.43 9.09 15.24
C VAL A 107 -8.35 9.90 16.14
N PRO A 108 -8.08 11.18 16.41
CA PRO A 108 -8.95 12.04 17.22
C PRO A 108 -10.21 12.47 16.45
N THR A 109 -11.26 12.80 17.21
CA THR A 109 -12.45 13.49 16.66
C THR A 109 -12.02 14.80 15.99
N GLY A 110 -12.65 15.14 14.87
CA GLY A 110 -12.31 16.28 14.02
C GLY A 110 -11.31 15.95 12.90
N SER A 111 -10.66 14.78 12.93
CA SER A 111 -9.73 14.37 11.87
C SER A 111 -10.43 14.16 10.54
N ILE A 112 -9.73 14.50 9.46
CA ILE A 112 -10.17 14.20 8.08
C ILE A 112 -9.62 12.83 7.68
N ILE A 113 -10.47 12.02 7.06
CA ILE A 113 -10.12 10.74 6.45
C ILE A 113 -10.31 10.86 4.94
N LEU A 114 -9.25 10.65 4.19
CA LEU A 114 -9.24 10.64 2.73
C LEU A 114 -9.16 9.20 2.22
N ILE A 115 -10.05 8.83 1.31
CA ILE A 115 -10.11 7.51 0.70
C ILE A 115 -9.88 7.65 -0.81
N ASP A 116 -9.12 6.69 -1.40
CA ASP A 116 -8.82 6.63 -2.83
C ASP A 116 -8.14 7.92 -3.33
N ASP A 117 -7.00 8.24 -2.73
CA ASP A 117 -6.20 9.44 -3.01
C ASP A 117 -6.96 10.77 -2.85
N GLY A 118 -8.00 10.76 -2.01
CA GLY A 118 -8.82 11.94 -1.71
C GLY A 118 -10.07 12.09 -2.59
N GLU A 119 -10.43 11.06 -3.37
CA GLU A 119 -11.71 11.06 -4.09
C GLU A 119 -12.91 11.13 -3.13
N LEU A 120 -12.77 10.53 -1.94
CA LEU A 120 -13.76 10.62 -0.87
C LEU A 120 -13.13 11.26 0.36
N GLU A 121 -13.85 12.21 0.95
CA GLU A 121 -13.48 12.91 2.17
C GLU A 121 -14.55 12.69 3.24
N LEU A 122 -14.11 12.26 4.42
CA LEU A 122 -14.93 12.06 5.59
C LEU A 122 -14.32 12.79 6.78
N GLN A 123 -15.12 13.21 7.75
CA GLN A 123 -14.67 13.78 9.00
C GLN A 123 -15.11 12.92 10.18
N VAL A 124 -14.20 12.61 11.09
CA VAL A 124 -14.54 11.93 12.35
C VAL A 124 -15.30 12.92 13.23
N VAL A 125 -16.59 12.66 13.46
CA VAL A 125 -17.46 13.52 14.28
C VAL A 125 -17.67 12.97 15.67
N ASP A 126 -17.56 11.64 15.87
CA ASP A 126 -17.69 11.00 17.16
C ASP A 126 -16.92 9.66 17.21
N LYS A 127 -16.79 9.09 18.41
CA LYS A 127 -16.16 7.79 18.66
C LYS A 127 -17.02 6.99 19.63
N THR A 128 -17.52 5.85 19.21
CA THR A 128 -18.38 4.97 20.03
C THR A 128 -18.04 3.51 19.81
N ASP A 129 -18.06 2.70 20.87
CA ASP A 129 -17.95 1.24 20.81
C ASP A 129 -16.79 0.71 19.95
N ASP A 130 -15.60 1.33 20.08
CA ASP A 130 -14.39 1.05 19.29
C ASP A 130 -14.52 1.35 17.77
N GLU A 131 -15.49 2.16 17.38
CA GLU A 131 -15.71 2.64 16.02
C GLU A 131 -15.55 4.17 15.93
N LEU A 132 -15.03 4.63 14.79
CA LEU A 132 -15.06 6.04 14.40
C LEU A 132 -16.39 6.31 13.69
N VAL A 133 -17.15 7.30 14.16
CA VAL A 133 -18.34 7.80 13.46
C VAL A 133 -17.90 8.95 12.56
N CYS A 134 -18.07 8.78 11.26
CA CYS A 134 -17.57 9.71 10.26
C CYS A 134 -18.71 10.32 9.45
N GLU A 135 -18.72 11.65 9.31
CA GLU A 135 -19.61 12.36 8.39
C GLU A 135 -18.97 12.43 7.00
N VAL A 136 -19.74 12.12 5.99
CA VAL A 136 -19.32 12.16 4.58
C VAL A 136 -19.38 13.60 4.06
N HIS A 137 -18.25 14.15 3.61
CA HIS A 137 -18.19 15.51 3.05
C HIS A 137 -18.55 15.58 1.57
N ASN A 138 -18.27 14.51 0.81
CA ASN A 138 -18.64 14.39 -0.61
C ASN A 138 -19.14 12.97 -0.91
N GLY A 139 -20.26 12.85 -1.61
CA GLY A 139 -20.83 11.56 -1.98
C GLY A 139 -20.03 10.80 -3.03
N GLY A 140 -20.20 9.49 -3.07
CA GLY A 140 -19.53 8.61 -4.00
C GLY A 140 -19.70 7.14 -3.67
N VAL A 141 -18.74 6.30 -4.05
CA VAL A 141 -18.75 4.85 -3.78
C VAL A 141 -17.44 4.45 -3.09
N ILE A 142 -17.55 3.94 -1.86
CA ILE A 142 -16.43 3.33 -1.14
C ILE A 142 -16.12 1.98 -1.80
N LYS A 143 -15.01 1.88 -2.52
CA LYS A 143 -14.57 0.65 -3.20
C LYS A 143 -13.63 -0.18 -2.33
N PRO A 144 -13.56 -1.52 -2.54
CA PRO A 144 -12.68 -2.39 -1.76
C PRO A 144 -11.19 -2.05 -1.96
N ARG A 145 -10.40 -2.28 -0.92
CA ARG A 145 -8.93 -2.22 -0.96
C ARG A 145 -8.33 -0.85 -1.29
N LYS A 146 -9.12 0.23 -1.27
CA LYS A 146 -8.64 1.57 -1.54
C LYS A 146 -7.75 2.10 -0.42
N SER A 147 -6.80 2.96 -0.79
CA SER A 147 -5.92 3.67 0.14
C SER A 147 -6.71 4.56 1.09
N VAL A 148 -6.24 4.66 2.33
CA VAL A 148 -6.77 5.57 3.34
C VAL A 148 -5.65 6.44 3.87
N ASN A 149 -5.81 7.74 3.82
CA ASN A 149 -4.88 8.71 4.38
C ASN A 149 -5.59 9.58 5.43
N ILE A 150 -4.92 9.86 6.54
CA ILE A 150 -5.45 10.68 7.63
C ILE A 150 -4.44 11.80 7.89
N PRO A 151 -4.55 12.92 7.18
CA PRO A 151 -3.59 14.01 7.25
C PRO A 151 -3.43 14.56 8.68
N GLY A 152 -2.19 14.79 9.09
CA GLY A 152 -1.88 15.37 10.41
C GLY A 152 -1.99 14.42 11.60
N VAL A 153 -2.42 13.17 11.39
CA VAL A 153 -2.47 12.15 12.45
C VAL A 153 -1.24 11.24 12.37
N PRO A 154 -0.36 11.23 13.38
CA PRO A 154 0.81 10.35 13.41
C PRO A 154 0.39 8.92 13.79
N ILE A 155 0.11 8.09 12.80
CA ILE A 155 -0.17 6.67 13.03
C ILE A 155 1.15 5.91 13.08
N ASP A 156 1.36 5.14 14.14
CA ASP A 156 2.62 4.41 14.38
C ASP A 156 2.65 3.08 13.60
N LEU A 157 2.74 3.20 12.28
CA LEU A 157 2.90 2.07 11.40
C LEU A 157 4.36 1.55 11.43
N PRO A 158 4.61 0.24 11.28
CA PRO A 158 5.95 -0.31 11.21
C PRO A 158 6.73 0.29 10.03
N SER A 159 8.02 0.56 10.20
CA SER A 159 8.86 1.11 9.12
C SER A 159 9.04 0.12 7.95
N VAL A 160 9.07 -1.17 8.27
CA VAL A 160 9.24 -2.28 7.33
C VAL A 160 8.17 -3.30 7.65
N THR A 161 7.33 -3.62 6.68
CA THR A 161 6.32 -4.68 6.82
C THR A 161 6.96 -6.06 6.67
N ASP A 162 6.26 -7.14 7.06
CA ASP A 162 6.76 -8.50 6.86
C ASP A 162 7.06 -8.78 5.39
N LYS A 163 6.19 -8.30 4.49
CA LYS A 163 6.40 -8.41 3.04
C LYS A 163 7.63 -7.63 2.58
N ASP A 164 7.85 -6.43 3.09
CA ASP A 164 9.04 -5.66 2.75
C ASP A 164 10.31 -6.37 3.24
N ASN A 165 10.27 -6.94 4.45
CA ASN A 165 11.39 -7.70 5.01
C ASN A 165 11.71 -8.95 4.14
N GLU A 166 10.67 -9.69 3.71
CA GLU A 166 10.82 -10.81 2.77
C GLU A 166 11.51 -10.35 1.48
N PHE A 167 11.01 -9.27 0.85
CA PHE A 167 11.56 -8.77 -0.41
C PHE A 167 12.97 -8.19 -0.26
N ILE A 168 13.29 -7.54 0.86
CA ILE A 168 14.64 -6.99 1.08
C ILE A 168 15.65 -8.14 1.24
N ASN A 169 15.33 -9.19 2.00
CA ASN A 169 16.21 -10.36 2.10
C ASN A 169 16.37 -11.06 0.74
N TRP A 170 15.25 -11.28 0.03
CA TRP A 170 15.29 -11.83 -1.32
C TRP A 170 16.12 -10.96 -2.28
N ALA A 171 16.07 -9.64 -2.16
CA ALA A 171 16.85 -8.72 -3.00
C ALA A 171 18.35 -8.84 -2.76
N ILE A 172 18.76 -9.12 -1.50
CA ILE A 172 20.17 -9.41 -1.17
C ILE A 172 20.62 -10.69 -1.88
N ASP A 173 19.82 -11.76 -1.79
CA ASP A 173 20.13 -13.05 -2.42
C ASP A 173 20.19 -12.97 -3.95
N MET A 174 19.43 -12.06 -4.56
CA MET A 174 19.37 -11.84 -6.02
C MET A 174 20.33 -10.76 -6.53
N ASP A 175 21.22 -10.25 -5.69
CA ASP A 175 22.19 -9.19 -6.02
C ASP A 175 21.52 -7.98 -6.71
N ILE A 176 20.46 -7.46 -6.08
CA ILE A 176 19.69 -6.30 -6.57
C ILE A 176 20.47 -5.01 -6.25
N ASP A 177 20.50 -4.09 -7.18
CA ASP A 177 21.33 -2.88 -7.09
C ASP A 177 20.80 -1.84 -6.10
N PHE A 178 19.46 -1.66 -6.02
CA PHE A 178 18.84 -0.62 -5.19
C PHE A 178 17.57 -1.07 -4.52
N ILE A 179 17.35 -0.55 -3.29
CA ILE A 179 16.06 -0.60 -2.58
C ILE A 179 15.49 0.80 -2.50
N ALA A 180 14.34 1.03 -3.12
CA ALA A 180 13.52 2.22 -2.91
C ALA A 180 12.59 1.96 -1.72
N HIS A 181 12.86 2.62 -0.60
CA HIS A 181 12.07 2.44 0.62
C HIS A 181 10.88 3.39 0.65
N SER A 182 9.68 2.86 0.57
CA SER A 182 8.43 3.61 0.59
C SER A 182 8.05 4.10 2.01
N PHE A 183 7.33 5.22 2.09
CA PHE A 183 6.80 5.79 3.33
C PHE A 183 7.85 6.12 4.40
N VAL A 184 9.01 6.63 4.00
CA VAL A 184 10.03 7.10 4.95
C VAL A 184 9.54 8.38 5.65
N ARG A 185 9.41 8.33 6.97
CA ARG A 185 8.92 9.42 7.82
C ARG A 185 10.02 10.01 8.70
N LYS A 186 10.97 9.17 9.14
CA LYS A 186 12.02 9.53 10.11
C LYS A 186 13.31 8.73 9.87
N LYS A 187 14.41 9.21 10.43
CA LYS A 187 15.74 8.57 10.34
C LYS A 187 15.73 7.08 10.70
N SER A 188 14.95 6.70 11.71
CA SER A 188 14.86 5.30 12.15
C SER A 188 14.30 4.38 11.07
N ASP A 189 13.44 4.87 10.16
CA ASP A 189 12.88 4.07 9.07
C ASP A 189 14.00 3.65 8.10
N VAL A 190 14.89 4.57 7.74
CA VAL A 190 16.08 4.27 6.93
C VAL A 190 17.02 3.30 7.65
N LEU A 191 17.22 3.48 8.97
CA LEU A 191 18.07 2.62 9.77
C LEU A 191 17.50 1.20 9.90
N ALA A 192 16.17 1.02 9.89
CA ALA A 192 15.54 -0.29 9.91
C ALA A 192 15.90 -1.10 8.66
N VAL A 193 15.79 -0.51 7.46
CA VAL A 193 16.23 -1.16 6.22
C VAL A 193 17.74 -1.43 6.23
N LYS A 194 18.56 -0.45 6.63
CA LYS A 194 20.02 -0.65 6.73
C LYS A 194 20.44 -1.77 7.69
N LYS A 195 19.61 -2.09 8.68
CA LYS A 195 19.88 -3.21 9.60
C LYS A 195 19.68 -4.57 8.92
N ILE A 196 18.73 -4.66 7.98
CA ILE A 196 18.48 -5.89 7.21
C ILE A 196 19.58 -6.09 6.16
N LEU A 197 20.08 -5.00 5.56
CA LEU A 197 21.13 -5.03 4.53
C LEU A 197 22.56 -5.32 5.07
N LYS A 198 22.73 -5.56 6.37
CA LYS A 198 24.02 -5.89 7.01
C LYS A 198 24.17 -7.36 7.26
#